data_5cbabb4548d651a8e3357774c2a84fe1
#
_entry.id   5cbabb4548d651a8e3357774c2a84fe1
#
_cell.length_a   1.000
_cell.length_b   1.000
_cell.length_c   1.000
_cell.angle_alpha   90.00
_cell.angle_beta   90.00
_cell.angle_gamma   90.00
#
_symmetry.space_group_name_H-M   'P 1'
#
loop_
_entity.id
_entity.type
_entity.pdbx_description
1 polymer ?
#
loop_
_entity_poly.entity_id
_entity_poly.type
_entity_poly.pdbx_seq_one_letter_code
_entity_poly.pdbx_strand_id
1 'polypeptide(L)'
;MFSDTRPVLAVLGTVGDLSQAAGPELIEGAPPDLPSPEECVRVVPSGTFPPPFMGHVDLRLHPDDAAFATGRQSGKPLMRGWFRLPEDEPADSLALLCAVDAFPPTAFNARLPIAWTPTVELTAHIRANPAPGWLRCRFSTRFVSSGFLEEDGEVWDSAGRLVGQSRQLALVPQG
;
A
#
# COMPACT_ATOMS: atom_id res chain seq x y z
N MET A 1 21.51 2.15 -0.67
CA MET A 1 21.55 3.00 0.55
C MET A 1 22.38 2.29 1.59
N PHE A 2 23.15 3.04 2.38
CA PHE A 2 24.05 2.50 3.39
C PHE A 2 23.82 3.26 4.70
N SER A 3 23.95 2.57 5.83
CA SER A 3 24.09 3.16 7.14
C SER A 3 25.49 2.82 7.66
N ASP A 4 26.27 3.84 7.97
CA ASP A 4 27.72 3.72 8.22
C ASP A 4 28.41 3.05 7.02
N THR A 5 28.90 1.84 7.17
CA THR A 5 29.55 1.06 6.10
C THR A 5 28.74 -0.16 5.66
N ARG A 6 27.50 -0.30 6.17
CA ARG A 6 26.65 -1.47 5.89
C ARG A 6 25.55 -1.11 4.88
N PRO A 7 25.31 -1.96 3.87
CA PRO A 7 24.14 -1.79 3.02
C PRO A 7 22.86 -2.02 3.85
N VAL A 8 21.89 -1.12 3.73
CA VAL A 8 20.58 -1.23 4.40
C VAL A 8 19.46 -1.46 3.43
N LEU A 9 19.71 -1.20 2.13
CA LEU A 9 18.74 -1.42 1.06
C LEU A 9 19.49 -1.75 -0.23
N ALA A 10 19.01 -2.79 -0.93
CA ALA A 10 19.41 -3.11 -2.29
C ALA A 10 18.17 -3.11 -3.19
N VAL A 11 18.29 -2.53 -4.37
CA VAL A 11 17.21 -2.46 -5.36
C VAL A 11 17.70 -3.04 -6.68
N LEU A 12 16.91 -3.94 -7.26
CA LEU A 12 17.06 -4.42 -8.63
C LEU A 12 15.80 -4.03 -9.39
N GLY A 13 15.95 -3.37 -10.52
CA GLY A 13 14.80 -2.91 -11.29
C GLY A 13 14.99 -3.09 -12.80
N THR A 14 13.87 -3.31 -13.48
CA THR A 14 13.76 -3.21 -14.93
C THR A 14 12.88 -2.00 -15.26
N VAL A 15 13.37 -1.13 -16.10
CA VAL A 15 12.63 0.07 -16.53
C VAL A 15 12.31 -0.02 -18.03
N GLY A 16 11.17 0.56 -18.41
CA GLY A 16 10.71 0.60 -19.78
C GLY A 16 9.76 1.77 -20.03
N ASP A 17 9.43 2.02 -21.27
CA ASP A 17 8.45 3.03 -21.65
C ASP A 17 7.04 2.45 -21.59
N LEU A 18 6.28 2.80 -20.55
CA LEU A 18 4.91 2.34 -20.36
C LEU A 18 3.94 2.87 -21.43
N SER A 19 4.29 3.95 -22.14
CA SER A 19 3.46 4.47 -23.24
C SER A 19 3.48 3.57 -24.48
N GLN A 20 4.48 2.70 -24.57
CA GLN A 20 4.63 1.72 -25.67
C GLN A 20 4.07 0.34 -25.28
N ALA A 21 3.61 0.17 -24.05
CA ALA A 21 3.04 -1.10 -23.61
C ALA A 21 1.73 -1.37 -24.33
N ALA A 22 1.67 -2.49 -25.03
CA ALA A 22 0.48 -2.92 -25.77
C ALA A 22 0.38 -4.46 -25.74
N GLY A 23 -0.84 -4.99 -25.84
CA GLY A 23 -1.07 -6.43 -25.87
C GLY A 23 -2.46 -6.80 -25.40
N PRO A 24 -2.78 -8.10 -25.33
CA PRO A 24 -4.03 -8.59 -24.79
C PRO A 24 -4.11 -8.30 -23.29
N GLU A 25 -5.31 -8.01 -22.80
CA GLU A 25 -5.59 -7.82 -21.38
C GLU A 25 -6.43 -8.97 -20.84
N LEU A 26 -6.04 -9.46 -19.69
CA LEU A 26 -6.84 -10.33 -18.82
C LEU A 26 -6.67 -9.82 -17.40
N ILE A 27 -7.72 -9.28 -16.81
CA ILE A 27 -7.72 -8.76 -15.44
C ILE A 27 -8.85 -9.45 -14.69
N GLU A 28 -8.49 -10.33 -13.76
CA GLU A 28 -9.42 -10.90 -12.82
C GLU A 28 -9.49 -10.02 -11.57
N GLY A 29 -10.64 -9.41 -11.33
CA GLY A 29 -10.86 -8.48 -10.25
C GLY A 29 -11.35 -7.12 -10.71
N ALA A 30 -11.53 -6.24 -9.75
CA ALA A 30 -12.00 -4.88 -9.94
C ALA A 30 -11.42 -3.97 -8.86
N PRO A 31 -11.44 -2.64 -9.06
CA PRO A 31 -11.09 -1.71 -7.99
C PRO A 31 -11.87 -2.03 -6.71
N PRO A 32 -11.27 -1.90 -5.53
CA PRO A 32 -12.00 -2.11 -4.29
C PRO A 32 -13.20 -1.17 -4.19
N ASP A 33 -14.31 -1.71 -3.69
CA ASP A 33 -15.45 -0.89 -3.31
C ASP A 33 -15.09 -0.09 -2.07
N LEU A 34 -15.20 1.24 -2.16
CA LEU A 34 -14.83 2.20 -1.13
C LEU A 34 -15.90 3.26 -1.00
N PRO A 35 -16.25 3.69 0.22
CA PRO A 35 -16.93 4.96 0.43
C PRO A 35 -16.17 6.11 -0.21
N SER A 36 -16.79 7.27 -0.35
CA SER A 36 -16.10 8.45 -0.87
C SER A 36 -14.86 8.78 -0.01
N PRO A 37 -13.84 9.45 -0.56
CA PRO A 37 -12.66 9.81 0.23
C PRO A 37 -13.02 10.62 1.50
N GLU A 38 -14.08 11.41 1.47
CA GLU A 38 -14.56 12.23 2.59
C GLU A 38 -15.15 11.38 3.73
N GLU A 39 -15.68 10.22 3.41
CA GLU A 39 -16.24 9.26 4.36
C GLU A 39 -15.20 8.29 4.92
N CYS A 40 -14.01 8.25 4.32
CA CYS A 40 -12.90 7.42 4.75
C CYS A 40 -12.05 8.09 5.83
N VAL A 41 -11.38 7.28 6.65
CA VAL A 41 -10.57 7.75 7.78
C VAL A 41 -9.22 8.23 7.28
N ARG A 42 -8.96 9.53 7.36
CA ARG A 42 -7.66 10.11 7.00
C ARG A 42 -6.59 9.68 7.99
N VAL A 43 -5.48 9.17 7.48
CA VAL A 43 -4.29 8.85 8.28
C VAL A 43 -3.46 10.13 8.43
N VAL A 44 -3.25 10.55 9.67
CA VAL A 44 -2.45 11.74 9.98
C VAL A 44 -1.29 11.36 10.92
N PRO A 45 -0.12 11.98 10.79
CA PRO A 45 0.99 11.73 11.69
C PRO A 45 0.59 12.01 13.14
N SER A 46 1.01 11.13 14.06
CA SER A 46 0.78 11.32 15.49
C SER A 46 1.91 10.72 16.32
N GLY A 47 2.87 11.53 16.69
CA GLY A 47 4.04 11.06 17.44
C GLY A 47 4.87 10.06 16.63
N THR A 48 5.04 8.86 17.17
CA THR A 48 5.83 7.79 16.54
C THR A 48 5.03 7.02 15.48
N PHE A 49 3.72 6.93 15.67
CA PHE A 49 2.81 6.20 14.76
C PHE A 49 1.42 6.83 14.75
N PRO A 50 0.82 7.08 13.56
CA PRO A 50 1.39 6.91 12.21
C PRO A 50 2.65 7.77 11.98
N PRO A 51 3.61 7.30 11.17
CA PRO A 51 4.92 7.95 11.02
C PRO A 51 4.80 9.34 10.37
N PRO A 52 5.80 10.23 10.57
CA PRO A 52 5.81 11.57 9.98
C PRO A 52 5.62 11.61 8.46
N PHE A 53 6.06 10.56 7.75
CA PHE A 53 5.86 10.36 6.32
C PHE A 53 4.39 10.54 5.89
N MET A 54 3.42 10.16 6.73
CA MET A 54 1.99 10.34 6.44
C MET A 54 1.56 11.78 6.27
N GLY A 55 2.40 12.76 6.65
CA GLY A 55 2.18 14.18 6.36
C GLY A 55 2.46 14.57 4.90
N HIS A 56 3.12 13.70 4.14
CA HIS A 56 3.51 13.93 2.75
C HIS A 56 2.61 13.21 1.74
N VAL A 57 1.56 12.55 2.21
CA VAL A 57 0.56 11.87 1.38
C VAL A 57 -0.84 12.12 1.94
N ASP A 58 -1.87 12.03 1.11
CA ASP A 58 -3.26 11.96 1.57
C ASP A 58 -3.72 10.50 1.44
N LEU A 59 -3.63 9.78 2.56
CA LEU A 59 -4.04 8.38 2.68
C LEU A 59 -5.29 8.30 3.53
N ARG A 60 -6.32 7.61 3.03
CA ARG A 60 -7.61 7.47 3.70
C ARG A 60 -8.07 6.04 3.69
N LEU A 61 -8.25 5.47 4.84
CA LEU A 61 -8.61 4.06 5.02
C LEU A 61 -10.12 3.86 5.01
N HIS A 62 -10.57 2.77 4.44
CA HIS A 62 -11.94 2.30 4.62
C HIS A 62 -12.28 2.23 6.12
N PRO A 63 -13.45 2.72 6.58
CA PRO A 63 -13.78 2.78 8.00
C PRO A 63 -13.63 1.44 8.74
N ASP A 64 -14.07 0.33 8.13
CA ASP A 64 -13.94 -1.00 8.74
C ASP A 64 -12.48 -1.43 8.89
N ASP A 65 -11.64 -1.07 7.91
CA ASP A 65 -10.23 -1.46 7.91
C ASP A 65 -9.39 -0.55 8.83
N ALA A 66 -9.85 0.68 9.11
CA ALA A 66 -9.24 1.60 10.07
C ALA A 66 -9.58 1.29 11.54
N ALA A 67 -10.53 0.42 11.80
CA ALA A 67 -11.05 0.16 13.14
C ALA A 67 -10.00 -0.43 14.10
N PHE A 68 -8.90 -0.99 13.59
CA PHE A 68 -7.77 -1.44 14.40
C PHE A 68 -7.20 -0.32 15.30
N ALA A 69 -7.20 0.93 14.84
CA ALA A 69 -6.70 2.08 15.59
C ALA A 69 -7.49 2.35 16.88
N THR A 70 -8.69 1.82 16.99
CA THR A 70 -9.54 1.88 18.19
C THR A 70 -9.69 0.52 18.88
N GLY A 71 -8.78 -0.41 18.60
CA GLY A 71 -8.77 -1.76 19.20
C GLY A 71 -9.82 -2.72 18.64
N ARG A 72 -10.49 -2.37 17.54
CA ARG A 72 -11.53 -3.19 16.90
C ARG A 72 -11.02 -3.81 15.60
N GLN A 73 -10.05 -4.72 15.73
CA GLN A 73 -9.51 -5.47 14.60
C GLN A 73 -10.60 -6.34 13.95
N SER A 74 -10.76 -6.26 12.64
CA SER A 74 -11.80 -7.00 11.90
C SER A 74 -11.60 -8.52 11.91
N GLY A 75 -10.37 -8.99 12.15
CA GLY A 75 -9.98 -10.39 11.99
C GLY A 75 -9.77 -10.79 10.53
N LYS A 76 -9.88 -9.85 9.60
CA LYS A 76 -9.59 -10.06 8.17
C LYS A 76 -8.33 -9.27 7.84
N PRO A 77 -7.23 -9.92 7.43
CA PRO A 77 -5.98 -9.24 7.06
C PRO A 77 -6.15 -8.52 5.71
N LEU A 78 -6.89 -7.44 5.74
CA LEU A 78 -7.28 -6.62 4.60
C LEU A 78 -7.10 -5.15 4.98
N MET A 79 -6.58 -4.36 4.03
CA MET A 79 -6.44 -2.92 4.14
C MET A 79 -6.82 -2.30 2.81
N ARG A 80 -7.83 -1.43 2.81
CA ARG A 80 -8.33 -0.75 1.61
C ARG A 80 -8.39 0.74 1.87
N GLY A 81 -8.22 1.52 0.82
CA GLY A 81 -8.35 2.95 0.96
C GLY A 81 -7.98 3.72 -0.29
N TRP A 82 -7.96 5.02 -0.13
CA TRP A 82 -7.60 6.00 -1.12
C TRP A 82 -6.19 6.52 -0.87
N PHE A 83 -5.48 6.76 -1.94
CA PHE A 83 -4.15 7.39 -1.91
C PHE A 83 -4.08 8.49 -2.95
N ARG A 84 -3.47 9.62 -2.61
CA ARG A 84 -2.99 10.64 -3.54
C ARG A 84 -1.83 11.42 -2.94
N LEU A 85 -1.09 12.12 -3.81
CA LEU A 85 -0.12 13.12 -3.39
C LEU A 85 -0.85 14.38 -2.89
N PRO A 86 -0.23 15.21 -2.03
CA PRO A 86 -0.82 16.45 -1.56
C PRO A 86 -0.98 17.46 -2.71
N GLU A 87 -1.82 18.48 -2.49
CA GLU A 87 -2.02 19.59 -3.43
C GLU A 87 -2.49 19.17 -4.83
N ASP A 88 -3.17 18.00 -4.93
CA ASP A 88 -3.65 17.40 -6.19
C ASP A 88 -2.52 17.18 -7.23
N GLU A 89 -1.27 16.99 -6.77
CA GLU A 89 -0.17 16.61 -7.63
C GLU A 89 -0.49 15.31 -8.36
N PRO A 90 -0.36 15.26 -9.71
CA PRO A 90 -0.65 14.06 -10.45
C PRO A 90 0.27 12.90 -10.05
N ALA A 91 -0.32 11.73 -9.82
CA ALA A 91 0.47 10.54 -9.57
C ALA A 91 1.22 10.11 -10.83
N ASP A 92 2.47 9.74 -10.66
CA ASP A 92 3.34 9.14 -11.67
C ASP A 92 3.79 7.73 -11.26
N SER A 93 4.74 7.16 -11.98
CA SER A 93 5.31 5.84 -11.64
C SER A 93 6.00 5.81 -10.29
N LEU A 94 6.58 6.91 -9.81
CA LEU A 94 7.22 7.00 -8.50
C LEU A 94 6.16 7.10 -7.39
N ALA A 95 5.09 7.85 -7.64
CA ALA A 95 3.93 7.88 -6.73
C ALA A 95 3.30 6.49 -6.55
N LEU A 96 3.27 5.67 -7.62
CA LEU A 96 2.80 4.28 -7.52
C LEU A 96 3.73 3.41 -6.66
N LEU A 97 5.06 3.59 -6.74
CA LEU A 97 6.00 2.92 -5.83
C LEU A 97 5.79 3.33 -4.38
N CYS A 98 5.44 4.59 -4.13
CA CYS A 98 5.06 5.05 -2.82
C CYS A 98 3.72 4.43 -2.36
N ALA A 99 2.71 4.42 -3.22
CA ALA A 99 1.37 3.93 -2.89
C ALA A 99 1.35 2.44 -2.48
N VAL A 100 2.22 1.61 -3.07
CA VAL A 100 2.28 0.17 -2.75
C VAL A 100 2.92 -0.14 -1.40
N ASP A 101 3.52 0.84 -0.72
CA ASP A 101 4.19 0.67 0.58
C ASP A 101 3.67 1.65 1.66
N ALA A 102 2.74 2.55 1.31
CA ALA A 102 2.29 3.61 2.22
C ALA A 102 1.22 3.15 3.22
N PHE A 103 0.56 2.03 2.97
CA PHE A 103 -0.57 1.59 3.79
C PHE A 103 -0.10 0.91 5.07
N PRO A 104 -0.89 1.00 6.16
CA PRO A 104 -0.63 0.20 7.34
C PRO A 104 -0.66 -1.29 7.00
N PRO A 105 0.20 -2.11 7.63
CA PRO A 105 0.21 -3.55 7.40
C PRO A 105 -1.16 -4.20 7.63
N THR A 106 -1.58 -5.10 6.75
CA THR A 106 -2.82 -5.87 6.89
C THR A 106 -2.86 -6.70 8.16
N ALA A 107 -1.68 -7.04 8.69
CA ALA A 107 -1.49 -7.71 9.97
C ALA A 107 -2.22 -7.01 11.13
N PHE A 108 -2.39 -5.67 11.06
CA PHE A 108 -3.12 -4.92 12.07
C PHE A 108 -4.60 -5.30 12.17
N ASN A 109 -5.15 -5.88 11.11
CA ASN A 109 -6.50 -6.45 11.10
C ASN A 109 -6.53 -7.97 11.29
N ALA A 110 -5.39 -8.65 11.38
CA ALA A 110 -5.28 -10.11 11.51
C ALA A 110 -5.37 -10.64 12.95
N ARG A 111 -5.76 -9.81 13.92
CA ARG A 111 -5.71 -10.11 15.36
C ARG A 111 -4.30 -10.42 15.89
N LEU A 112 -3.30 -9.89 15.21
CA LEU A 112 -1.91 -9.85 15.67
C LEU A 112 -1.67 -8.56 16.47
N PRO A 113 -0.59 -8.46 17.24
CA PRO A 113 -0.20 -7.20 17.89
C PRO A 113 -0.09 -6.06 16.88
N ILE A 114 -0.47 -4.84 17.27
CA ILE A 114 -0.22 -3.63 16.47
C ILE A 114 1.15 -3.12 16.88
N ALA A 115 2.15 -3.48 16.11
CA ALA A 115 3.55 -3.15 16.38
C ALA A 115 4.32 -3.02 15.07
N TRP A 116 5.59 -2.64 15.15
CA TRP A 116 6.46 -2.53 13.99
C TRP A 116 6.51 -3.85 13.20
N THR A 117 6.25 -3.76 11.90
CA THR A 117 6.18 -4.90 10.97
C THR A 117 7.25 -4.69 9.89
N PRO A 118 8.50 -5.16 10.14
CA PRO A 118 9.62 -4.89 9.24
C PRO A 118 9.45 -5.57 7.89
N THR A 119 9.58 -4.81 6.80
CA THR A 119 9.69 -5.33 5.44
C THR A 119 11.03 -6.03 5.26
N VAL A 120 10.99 -7.25 4.75
CA VAL A 120 12.17 -8.03 4.36
C VAL A 120 12.45 -7.86 2.87
N GLU A 121 11.38 -7.91 2.05
CA GLU A 121 11.45 -7.76 0.61
C GLU A 121 10.14 -7.14 0.11
N LEU A 122 10.24 -6.28 -0.90
CA LEU A 122 9.08 -5.73 -1.61
C LEU A 122 9.35 -5.79 -3.12
N THR A 123 8.51 -6.51 -3.84
CA THR A 123 8.43 -6.46 -5.30
C THR A 123 7.27 -5.58 -5.73
N ALA A 124 7.53 -4.61 -6.59
CA ALA A 124 6.52 -3.74 -7.18
C ALA A 124 6.50 -3.84 -8.70
N HIS A 125 5.32 -3.93 -9.29
CA HIS A 125 5.10 -3.94 -10.74
C HIS A 125 4.25 -2.74 -11.13
N ILE A 126 4.84 -1.76 -11.80
CA ILE A 126 4.10 -0.63 -12.37
C ILE A 126 3.58 -1.06 -13.75
N ARG A 127 2.25 -1.03 -13.90
CA ARG A 127 1.55 -1.59 -15.06
C ARG A 127 1.18 -0.56 -16.10
N ALA A 128 0.91 0.68 -15.68
CA ALA A 128 0.55 1.79 -16.55
C ALA A 128 0.78 3.13 -15.85
N ASN A 129 0.84 4.21 -16.62
CA ASN A 129 0.75 5.56 -16.06
C ASN A 129 -0.69 5.79 -15.57
N PRO A 130 -0.89 6.23 -14.32
CA PRO A 130 -2.23 6.40 -13.78
C PRO A 130 -2.96 7.58 -14.40
N ALA A 131 -4.29 7.48 -14.50
CA ALA A 131 -5.14 8.62 -14.76
C ALA A 131 -5.10 9.58 -13.55
N PRO A 132 -5.27 10.90 -13.77
CA PRO A 132 -5.29 11.88 -12.68
C PRO A 132 -6.36 11.59 -11.65
N GLY A 133 -6.10 11.94 -10.39
CA GLY A 133 -7.05 11.81 -9.29
C GLY A 133 -6.63 10.78 -8.25
N TRP A 134 -7.61 10.34 -7.46
CA TRP A 134 -7.38 9.37 -6.40
C TRP A 134 -7.05 7.98 -6.94
N LEU A 135 -6.10 7.33 -6.29
CA LEU A 135 -5.82 5.89 -6.46
C LEU A 135 -6.65 5.10 -5.44
N ARG A 136 -7.24 3.98 -5.87
CA ARG A 136 -7.88 3.00 -5.00
C ARG A 136 -6.90 1.88 -4.74
N CYS A 137 -6.62 1.63 -3.48
CA CYS A 137 -5.64 0.63 -3.08
C CYS A 137 -6.29 -0.48 -2.26
N ARG A 138 -5.81 -1.70 -2.46
CA ARG A 138 -6.20 -2.88 -1.69
C ARG A 138 -4.97 -3.70 -1.38
N PHE A 139 -4.81 -4.07 -0.11
CA PHE A 139 -3.77 -4.97 0.36
C PHE A 139 -4.40 -6.12 1.13
N SER A 140 -3.85 -7.31 0.98
CA SER A 140 -4.37 -8.49 1.66
C SER A 140 -3.25 -9.49 1.96
N THR A 141 -3.34 -10.14 3.12
CA THR A 141 -2.47 -11.25 3.53
C THR A 141 -3.29 -12.53 3.57
N ARG A 142 -2.74 -13.59 3.01
CA ARG A 142 -3.31 -14.94 3.06
C ARG A 142 -2.51 -15.90 3.92
N PHE A 143 -1.22 -15.63 4.07
CA PHE A 143 -0.31 -16.51 4.77
C PHE A 143 0.47 -15.77 5.84
N VAL A 144 0.37 -16.27 7.08
CA VAL A 144 1.21 -15.90 8.20
C VAL A 144 1.77 -17.18 8.78
N SER A 145 3.06 -17.38 8.69
CA SER A 145 3.71 -18.60 9.17
C SER A 145 5.19 -18.40 9.48
N SER A 146 5.70 -19.15 10.44
CA SER A 146 7.13 -19.18 10.80
C SER A 146 7.73 -17.80 11.07
N GLY A 147 6.95 -16.87 11.61
CA GLY A 147 7.41 -15.51 11.92
C GLY A 147 7.37 -14.54 10.73
N PHE A 148 6.82 -14.95 9.58
CA PHE A 148 6.68 -14.13 8.39
C PHE A 148 5.21 -13.96 8.00
N LEU A 149 4.93 -12.87 7.30
CA LEU A 149 3.69 -12.67 6.55
C LEU A 149 4.02 -12.24 5.12
N GLU A 150 3.16 -12.60 4.18
CA GLU A 150 3.14 -12.00 2.85
C GLU A 150 2.02 -10.97 2.76
N GLU A 151 2.18 -9.97 1.91
CA GLU A 151 1.12 -9.01 1.62
C GLU A 151 1.08 -8.73 0.12
N ASP A 152 -0.07 -8.97 -0.49
CA ASP A 152 -0.34 -8.65 -1.90
C ASP A 152 -1.06 -7.31 -1.99
N GLY A 153 -0.57 -6.43 -2.87
CA GLY A 153 -1.11 -5.10 -3.12
C GLY A 153 -1.60 -4.89 -4.55
N GLU A 154 -2.70 -4.17 -4.67
CA GLU A 154 -3.28 -3.71 -5.94
C GLU A 154 -3.55 -2.21 -5.87
N VAL A 155 -3.15 -1.50 -6.91
CA VAL A 155 -3.40 -0.07 -7.07
C VAL A 155 -4.15 0.18 -8.37
N TRP A 156 -5.31 0.81 -8.25
CA TRP A 156 -6.22 1.12 -9.34
C TRP A 156 -6.36 2.63 -9.49
N ASP A 157 -6.36 3.14 -10.71
CA ASP A 157 -6.52 4.57 -10.97
C ASP A 157 -8.00 5.02 -10.97
N SER A 158 -8.22 6.31 -11.17
CA SER A 158 -9.56 6.92 -11.21
C SER A 158 -10.41 6.41 -12.39
N ALA A 159 -9.77 5.92 -13.46
CA ALA A 159 -10.45 5.30 -14.61
C ALA A 159 -10.77 3.80 -14.39
N GLY A 160 -10.41 3.24 -13.23
CA GLY A 160 -10.65 1.84 -12.89
C GLY A 160 -9.66 0.87 -13.54
N ARG A 161 -8.48 1.34 -13.98
CA ARG A 161 -7.43 0.49 -14.53
C ARG A 161 -6.48 0.04 -13.41
N LEU A 162 -6.02 -1.20 -13.47
CA LEU A 162 -4.94 -1.69 -12.62
C LEU A 162 -3.62 -1.07 -13.07
N VAL A 163 -3.04 -0.20 -12.24
CA VAL A 163 -1.82 0.55 -12.58
C VAL A 163 -0.60 0.13 -11.76
N GLY A 164 -0.79 -0.56 -10.64
CA GLY A 164 0.29 -1.06 -9.80
C GLY A 164 -0.10 -2.33 -9.07
N GLN A 165 0.90 -3.18 -8.84
CA GLN A 165 0.79 -4.39 -8.04
C GLN A 165 2.04 -4.52 -7.17
N SER A 166 1.89 -5.11 -5.99
CA SER A 166 3.04 -5.45 -5.13
C SER A 166 2.87 -6.80 -4.47
N ARG A 167 4.01 -7.37 -4.11
CA ARG A 167 4.10 -8.45 -3.12
C ARG A 167 5.20 -8.11 -2.14
N GLN A 168 4.88 -8.17 -0.87
CA GLN A 168 5.79 -7.91 0.23
C GLN A 168 5.95 -9.16 1.08
N LEU A 169 7.18 -9.45 1.49
CA LEU A 169 7.47 -10.36 2.59
C LEU A 169 7.90 -9.50 3.78
N ALA A 170 7.24 -9.68 4.91
CA ALA A 170 7.55 -8.96 6.14
C ALA A 170 7.67 -9.91 7.34
N LEU A 171 8.33 -9.47 8.40
CA LEU A 171 8.25 -10.15 9.69
C LEU A 171 6.90 -9.86 10.34
N VAL A 172 6.38 -10.81 11.10
CA VAL A 172 5.22 -10.54 11.96
C VAL A 172 5.53 -9.38 12.92
N PRO A 173 4.50 -8.66 13.41
CA PRO A 173 4.69 -7.51 14.29
C PRO A 173 5.67 -7.82 15.43
N GLN A 174 6.68 -6.93 15.58
CA GLN A 174 7.75 -7.01 16.57
C GLN A 174 7.41 -6.03 17.72
N GLY A 175 7.03 -6.53 18.86
CA GLY A 175 6.68 -5.76 20.07
C GLY A 175 7.06 -6.49 21.34
#